data_23e5447ef8964780cd912fe5fe7f8689
#
_entry.id   23e5447ef8964780cd912fe5fe7f8689
#
_cell.length_a   1.000
_cell.length_b   1.000
_cell.length_c   1.000
_cell.angle_alpha   90.00
_cell.angle_beta   90.00
_cell.angle_gamma   90.00
#
_symmetry.space_group_name_H-M   'P 1'
#
loop_
_entity.id
_entity.type
_entity.pdbx_description
1 polymer ?
#
loop_
_entity_poly.entity_id
_entity_poly.type
_entity_poly.pdbx_seq_one_letter_code
_entity_poly.pdbx_strand_id
1 'polypeptide(L)'
;GEEYILRSTTRLKGIARLSGYGPVYEVSRFTLQNGMIRPTLYSIGEDKENPKRDIRIEFDWSLGLSEGFAKGEAQSFPLAVGTQDPLTFELMGRLLLAEGKRDFVLHVHEGHRVRDYRFIEEGEETLNIASRAISSTRFFIDRNSSRELYYWFADDSAHLPLQIRQLHGQKTKGTVTLTRSTLLN
;
A
#
# COMPACT_ATOMS: atom_id res chain seq x y z
N GLY A 1 -7.73 21.91 3.94
CA GLY A 1 -8.56 20.88 3.29
C GLY A 1 -9.02 19.86 4.33
N GLU A 2 -9.98 19.02 3.95
CA GLU A 2 -10.43 17.93 4.81
C GLU A 2 -9.31 16.87 4.91
N GLU A 3 -9.05 16.39 6.13
CA GLU A 3 -8.07 15.32 6.38
C GLU A 3 -8.79 13.99 6.46
N TYR A 4 -8.25 13.01 5.76
CA TYR A 4 -8.71 11.62 5.75
C TYR A 4 -7.73 10.73 6.50
N ILE A 5 -8.23 9.63 7.05
CA ILE A 5 -7.40 8.67 7.79
C ILE A 5 -7.66 7.26 7.23
N LEU A 6 -6.61 6.60 6.78
CA LEU A 6 -6.61 5.19 6.42
C LEU A 6 -5.90 4.38 7.50
N ARG A 7 -6.51 3.30 7.95
CA ARG A 7 -5.93 2.38 8.95
C ARG A 7 -5.91 0.96 8.43
N SER A 8 -4.80 0.28 8.67
CA SER A 8 -4.63 -1.14 8.41
C SER A 8 -4.21 -1.85 9.71
N THR A 9 -4.70 -3.05 9.91
CA THR A 9 -4.25 -3.92 11.00
C THR A 9 -3.94 -5.29 10.44
N THR A 10 -2.66 -5.67 10.47
CA THR A 10 -2.20 -6.98 10.02
C THR A 10 -1.98 -7.90 11.21
N ARG A 11 -2.62 -9.07 11.20
CA ARG A 11 -2.44 -10.13 12.21
C ARG A 11 -1.99 -11.42 11.56
N LEU A 12 -0.88 -11.97 12.06
CA LEU A 12 -0.42 -13.28 11.61
C LEU A 12 -1.33 -14.39 12.12
N LYS A 13 -1.57 -15.41 11.30
CA LYS A 13 -2.37 -16.60 11.64
C LYS A 13 -1.52 -17.87 11.56
N GLY A 14 -1.96 -18.93 12.20
CA GLY A 14 -1.31 -20.25 12.17
C GLY A 14 0.07 -20.25 12.81
N ILE A 15 0.99 -21.02 12.27
CA ILE A 15 2.38 -21.20 12.78
C ILE A 15 3.14 -19.86 12.78
N ALA A 16 2.86 -18.97 11.85
CA ALA A 16 3.49 -17.64 11.81
C ALA A 16 3.22 -16.80 13.07
N ARG A 17 2.13 -17.08 13.82
CA ARG A 17 1.84 -16.44 15.11
C ARG A 17 2.86 -16.81 16.19
N LEU A 18 3.53 -17.95 16.04
CA LEU A 18 4.55 -18.41 17.00
C LEU A 18 5.88 -17.66 16.85
N SER A 19 6.05 -16.83 15.84
CA SER A 19 7.24 -15.99 15.64
C SER A 19 7.37 -14.86 16.67
N GLY A 20 6.40 -14.69 17.57
CA GLY A 20 6.41 -13.66 18.61
C GLY A 20 6.05 -12.26 18.10
N TYR A 21 5.66 -12.13 16.84
CA TYR A 21 5.22 -10.85 16.27
C TYR A 21 3.76 -10.57 16.63
N GLY A 22 3.52 -9.42 17.24
CA GLY A 22 2.19 -8.89 17.55
C GLY A 22 1.44 -8.41 16.30
N PRO A 23 0.21 -7.90 16.46
CA PRO A 23 -0.46 -7.17 15.40
C PRO A 23 0.39 -5.97 14.97
N VAL A 24 0.44 -5.74 13.65
CA VAL A 24 1.07 -4.56 13.08
C VAL A 24 -0.04 -3.57 12.70
N TYR A 25 0.07 -2.36 13.17
CA TYR A 25 -0.85 -1.26 12.92
C TYR A 25 -0.19 -0.26 11.98
N GLU A 26 -0.89 0.06 10.89
CA GLU A 26 -0.47 1.10 9.96
C GLU A 26 -1.53 2.18 9.92
N VAL A 27 -1.10 3.41 9.90
CA VAL A 27 -1.97 4.60 9.78
C VAL A 27 -1.36 5.55 8.77
N SER A 28 -2.17 5.98 7.82
CA SER A 28 -1.87 7.11 6.96
C SER A 28 -2.91 8.21 7.18
N ARG A 29 -2.46 9.45 7.30
CA ARG A 29 -3.29 10.66 7.21
C ARG A 29 -2.96 11.35 5.90
N PHE A 30 -3.97 11.87 5.23
CA PHE A 30 -3.77 12.52 3.94
C PHE A 30 -4.89 13.52 3.65
N THR A 31 -4.62 14.41 2.71
CA THR A 31 -5.62 15.30 2.12
C THR A 31 -5.82 14.96 0.65
N LEU A 32 -6.95 15.35 0.09
CA LEU A 32 -7.23 15.26 -1.34
C LEU A 32 -7.20 16.66 -1.94
N GLN A 33 -6.29 16.90 -2.89
CA GLN A 33 -6.12 18.18 -3.55
C GLN A 33 -6.01 17.99 -5.07
N ASN A 34 -6.91 18.58 -5.82
CA ASN A 34 -6.94 18.49 -7.29
C ASN A 34 -6.90 17.04 -7.83
N GLY A 35 -7.65 16.13 -7.20
CA GLY A 35 -7.65 14.70 -7.57
C GLY A 35 -6.43 13.90 -7.11
N MET A 36 -5.48 14.53 -6.42
CA MET A 36 -4.26 13.87 -5.92
C MET A 36 -4.32 13.67 -4.41
N ILE A 37 -3.98 12.48 -3.98
CA ILE A 37 -3.76 12.15 -2.58
C ILE A 37 -2.42 12.73 -2.15
N ARG A 38 -2.41 13.49 -1.06
CA ARG A 38 -1.21 14.04 -0.42
C ARG A 38 -1.12 13.52 1.01
N PRO A 39 -0.26 12.52 1.28
CA PRO A 39 0.00 12.09 2.65
C PRO A 39 0.48 13.26 3.51
N THR A 40 0.07 13.29 4.78
CA THR A 40 0.55 14.24 5.80
C THR A 40 1.30 13.50 6.90
N LEU A 41 0.91 12.26 7.17
CA LEU A 41 1.57 11.39 8.15
C LEU A 41 1.45 9.93 7.70
N TYR A 42 2.54 9.18 7.83
CA TYR A 42 2.53 7.72 7.80
C TYR A 42 3.18 7.15 9.06
N SER A 43 2.56 6.14 9.64
CA SER A 43 3.15 5.41 10.77
C SER A 43 2.83 3.92 10.69
N ILE A 44 3.78 3.12 11.15
CA ILE A 44 3.66 1.69 11.38
C ILE A 44 4.26 1.35 12.74
N GLY A 45 3.60 0.49 13.50
CA GLY A 45 4.05 0.04 14.82
C GLY A 45 3.36 -1.22 15.28
N GLU A 46 3.82 -1.76 16.40
CA GLU A 46 3.28 -2.93 17.09
C GLU A 46 2.72 -2.52 18.46
N ASP A 47 2.05 -3.45 19.18
CA ASP A 47 1.57 -3.20 20.56
C ASP A 47 2.70 -2.84 21.54
N LYS A 48 3.91 -3.35 21.26
CA LYS A 48 5.13 -2.99 22.00
C LYS A 48 6.03 -2.18 21.10
N GLU A 49 6.49 -1.03 21.59
CA GLU A 49 7.47 -0.22 20.89
C GLU A 49 8.67 -1.03 20.44
N ASN A 50 8.98 -0.93 19.16
CA ASN A 50 10.13 -1.55 18.55
C ASN A 50 10.80 -0.57 17.58
N PRO A 51 11.72 0.30 18.05
CA PRO A 51 12.31 1.36 17.24
C PRO A 51 12.96 0.88 15.95
N LYS A 52 13.40 -0.39 15.88
CA LYS A 52 13.96 -0.97 14.65
C LYS A 52 12.91 -1.32 13.59
N ARG A 53 11.64 -1.37 13.97
CA ARG A 53 10.53 -1.74 13.11
C ARG A 53 9.48 -0.65 12.98
N ASP A 54 9.38 0.21 14.00
CA ASP A 54 8.46 1.31 14.00
C ASP A 54 8.90 2.37 12.99
N ILE A 55 7.92 2.95 12.32
CA ILE A 55 8.10 4.02 11.33
C ILE A 55 7.13 5.12 11.69
N ARG A 56 7.60 6.37 11.61
CA ARG A 56 6.77 7.56 11.65
C ARG A 56 7.39 8.62 10.76
N ILE A 57 6.69 8.99 9.70
CA ILE A 57 7.11 9.99 8.72
C ILE A 57 6.03 11.06 8.61
N GLU A 58 6.41 12.31 8.72
CA GLU A 58 5.59 13.49 8.47
C GLU A 58 5.98 14.08 7.11
N PHE A 59 4.99 14.53 6.35
CA PHE A 59 5.15 15.06 4.99
C PHE A 59 4.82 16.54 5.01
N ASP A 60 5.83 17.40 4.89
CA ASP A 60 5.65 18.83 4.76
C ASP A 60 5.73 19.24 3.28
N TRP A 61 4.57 19.38 2.67
CA TRP A 61 4.44 19.77 1.27
C TRP A 61 4.80 21.23 1.01
N SER A 62 4.79 22.08 2.03
CA SER A 62 5.18 23.50 1.92
C SER A 62 6.69 23.65 1.84
N LEU A 63 7.40 22.85 2.59
CA LEU A 63 8.86 22.76 2.56
C LEU A 63 9.39 21.82 1.48
N GLY A 64 8.53 20.95 0.89
CA GLY A 64 8.96 19.93 -0.03
C GLY A 64 9.84 18.86 0.63
N LEU A 65 9.59 18.54 1.89
CA LEU A 65 10.42 17.67 2.71
C LEU A 65 9.56 16.69 3.52
N SER A 66 10.06 15.47 3.68
CA SER A 66 9.53 14.52 4.67
C SER A 66 10.57 14.25 5.75
N GLU A 67 10.14 14.19 6.99
CA GLU A 67 10.99 13.94 8.14
C GLU A 67 10.36 12.94 9.09
N GLY A 68 11.19 12.22 9.83
CA GLY A 68 10.69 11.30 10.85
C GLY A 68 11.70 10.26 11.28
N PHE A 69 11.18 9.07 11.59
CA PHE A 69 11.94 7.95 12.15
C PHE A 69 11.62 6.66 11.43
N ALA A 70 12.64 5.91 11.04
CA ALA A 70 12.52 4.55 10.54
C ALA A 70 13.78 3.74 10.82
N LYS A 71 13.63 2.46 11.16
CA LYS A 71 14.75 1.55 11.52
C LYS A 71 15.59 2.03 12.69
N GLY A 72 15.01 2.79 13.63
CA GLY A 72 15.70 3.36 14.78
C GLY A 72 16.53 4.61 14.48
N GLU A 73 16.43 5.18 13.29
CA GLU A 73 17.22 6.32 12.83
C GLU A 73 16.32 7.45 12.35
N ALA A 74 16.77 8.69 12.50
CA ALA A 74 16.14 9.84 11.90
C ALA A 74 16.26 9.77 10.38
N GLN A 75 15.20 10.15 9.69
CA GLN A 75 15.10 10.14 8.23
C GLN A 75 14.66 11.52 7.76
N SER A 76 15.22 11.95 6.62
CA SER A 76 14.81 13.18 5.93
C SER A 76 14.98 12.97 4.42
N PHE A 77 13.93 13.23 3.64
CA PHE A 77 13.92 13.05 2.20
C PHE A 77 13.20 14.22 1.51
N PRO A 78 13.69 14.67 0.34
CA PRO A 78 12.94 15.60 -0.48
C PRO A 78 11.64 14.94 -0.99
N LEU A 79 10.56 15.71 -1.03
CA LEU A 79 9.27 15.27 -1.55
C LEU A 79 9.12 15.65 -3.02
N ALA A 80 9.01 14.65 -3.89
CA ALA A 80 8.54 14.85 -5.26
C ALA A 80 7.01 15.00 -5.26
N VAL A 81 6.48 15.74 -6.24
CA VAL A 81 5.03 15.85 -6.43
C VAL A 81 4.45 14.46 -6.68
N GLY A 82 3.38 14.11 -5.98
CA GLY A 82 2.72 12.80 -6.10
C GLY A 82 3.33 11.70 -5.25
N THR A 83 4.34 11.98 -4.40
CA THR A 83 4.86 10.98 -3.44
C THR A 83 3.74 10.44 -2.56
N GLN A 84 3.68 9.12 -2.45
CA GLN A 84 2.73 8.38 -1.63
C GLN A 84 3.43 7.67 -0.47
N ASP A 85 2.67 7.19 0.50
CA ASP A 85 3.12 6.24 1.51
C ASP A 85 2.63 4.81 1.20
N PRO A 86 3.03 3.77 1.98
CA PRO A 86 2.64 2.38 1.74
C PRO A 86 1.15 2.05 1.85
N LEU A 87 0.31 2.94 2.35
CA LEU A 87 -1.15 2.78 2.34
C LEU A 87 -1.80 3.61 1.23
N THR A 88 -1.34 4.84 1.04
CA THR A 88 -1.95 5.75 0.07
C THR A 88 -1.61 5.42 -1.37
N PHE A 89 -0.48 4.72 -1.64
CA PHE A 89 -0.16 4.31 -3.03
C PHE A 89 -1.25 3.43 -3.63
N GLU A 90 -1.88 2.56 -2.83
CA GLU A 90 -2.98 1.71 -3.29
C GLU A 90 -4.20 2.55 -3.66
N LEU A 91 -4.58 3.51 -2.81
CA LEU A 91 -5.70 4.42 -3.10
C LEU A 91 -5.41 5.28 -4.34
N MET A 92 -4.20 5.83 -4.45
CA MET A 92 -3.82 6.63 -5.62
C MET A 92 -3.79 5.77 -6.89
N GLY A 93 -3.30 4.54 -6.80
CA GLY A 93 -3.36 3.57 -7.89
C GLY A 93 -4.80 3.34 -8.37
N ARG A 94 -5.74 3.12 -7.46
CA ARG A 94 -7.17 2.94 -7.77
C ARG A 94 -7.78 4.17 -8.47
N LEU A 95 -7.42 5.37 -8.05
CA LEU A 95 -7.87 6.60 -8.73
C LEU A 95 -7.34 6.66 -10.16
N LEU A 96 -6.07 6.35 -10.37
CA LEU A 96 -5.47 6.32 -11.70
C LEU A 96 -6.07 5.23 -12.60
N LEU A 97 -6.38 4.06 -12.04
CA LEU A 97 -7.11 3.00 -12.76
C LEU A 97 -8.51 3.46 -13.19
N ALA A 98 -9.22 4.17 -12.30
CA ALA A 98 -10.53 4.74 -12.61
C ALA A 98 -10.47 5.82 -13.72
N GLU A 99 -9.32 6.51 -13.86
CA GLU A 99 -9.03 7.41 -14.98
C GLU A 99 -8.64 6.65 -16.28
N GLY A 100 -8.64 5.33 -16.27
CA GLY A 100 -8.28 4.49 -17.42
C GLY A 100 -6.77 4.27 -17.61
N LYS A 101 -5.92 4.69 -16.69
CA LYS A 101 -4.46 4.43 -16.77
C LYS A 101 -4.16 2.98 -16.48
N ARG A 102 -3.23 2.38 -17.23
CA ARG A 102 -2.87 0.95 -17.11
C ARG A 102 -1.35 0.71 -16.94
N ASP A 103 -0.51 1.69 -17.29
CA ASP A 103 0.93 1.71 -17.03
C ASP A 103 1.27 3.08 -16.46
N PHE A 104 1.71 3.13 -15.20
CA PHE A 104 2.07 4.36 -14.52
C PHE A 104 3.01 4.08 -13.34
N VAL A 105 3.68 5.12 -12.86
CA VAL A 105 4.63 5.05 -11.74
C VAL A 105 4.14 5.93 -10.61
N LEU A 106 4.22 5.40 -9.39
CA LEU A 106 4.05 6.15 -8.15
C LEU A 106 5.35 6.14 -7.35
N HIS A 107 5.77 7.29 -6.84
CA HIS A 107 6.88 7.39 -5.88
C HIS A 107 6.36 7.04 -4.49
N VAL A 108 6.90 6.00 -3.86
CA VAL A 108 6.44 5.54 -2.54
C VAL A 108 7.54 5.70 -1.51
N HIS A 109 7.24 6.44 -0.45
CA HIS A 109 8.12 6.64 0.70
C HIS A 109 7.92 5.52 1.72
N GLU A 110 8.83 4.53 1.73
CA GLU A 110 8.76 3.34 2.60
C GLU A 110 9.31 3.58 4.03
N GLY A 111 9.46 4.83 4.43
CA GLY A 111 10.04 5.21 5.72
C GLY A 111 11.54 5.52 5.63
N HIS A 112 12.35 4.58 5.20
CA HIS A 112 13.81 4.70 5.12
C HIS A 112 14.36 4.92 3.71
N ARG A 113 13.50 5.05 2.73
CA ARG A 113 13.82 5.30 1.31
C ARG A 113 12.55 5.67 0.55
N VAL A 114 12.74 6.31 -0.59
CA VAL A 114 11.70 6.50 -1.60
C VAL A 114 11.99 5.55 -2.77
N ARG A 115 10.95 4.94 -3.34
CA ARG A 115 11.05 3.96 -4.40
C ARG A 115 9.95 4.15 -5.43
N ASP A 116 10.25 3.85 -6.68
CA ASP A 116 9.26 3.78 -7.75
C ASP A 116 8.47 2.47 -7.66
N TYR A 117 7.15 2.57 -7.72
CA TYR A 117 6.22 1.48 -7.86
C TYR A 117 5.55 1.63 -9.22
N ARG A 118 6.00 0.84 -10.20
CA ARG A 118 5.41 0.83 -11.54
C ARG A 118 4.30 -0.19 -11.60
N PHE A 119 3.12 0.25 -11.97
CA PHE A 119 1.96 -0.59 -12.22
C PHE A 119 2.00 -1.05 -13.68
N ILE A 120 2.05 -2.36 -13.90
CA ILE A 120 2.10 -3.00 -15.22
C ILE A 120 0.93 -3.96 -15.31
N GLU A 121 0.00 -3.70 -16.22
CA GLU A 121 -1.11 -4.60 -16.48
C GLU A 121 -0.61 -5.91 -17.09
N GLU A 122 -1.08 -7.04 -16.56
CA GLU A 122 -0.74 -8.37 -17.07
C GLU A 122 -1.93 -9.12 -17.69
N GLY A 123 -3.16 -8.65 -17.45
CA GLY A 123 -4.36 -9.21 -18.05
C GLY A 123 -5.51 -9.42 -17.07
N GLU A 124 -6.63 -9.88 -17.62
CA GLU A 124 -7.87 -10.08 -16.88
C GLU A 124 -7.96 -11.50 -16.32
N GLU A 125 -8.49 -11.61 -15.12
CA GLU A 125 -8.76 -12.88 -14.44
C GLU A 125 -10.06 -12.78 -13.65
N THR A 126 -10.80 -13.89 -13.56
CA THR A 126 -11.95 -13.99 -12.66
C THR A 126 -11.53 -14.64 -11.34
N LEU A 127 -11.72 -13.93 -10.24
CA LEU A 127 -11.45 -14.44 -8.90
C LEU A 127 -12.74 -14.84 -8.18
N ASN A 128 -12.69 -15.95 -7.41
CA ASN A 128 -13.77 -16.34 -6.53
C ASN A 128 -13.55 -15.75 -5.13
N ILE A 129 -14.30 -14.70 -4.81
CA ILE A 129 -14.23 -13.99 -3.53
C ILE A 129 -15.55 -14.18 -2.79
N ALA A 130 -15.50 -14.74 -1.58
CA ALA A 130 -16.68 -15.02 -0.78
C ALA A 130 -17.82 -15.72 -1.55
N SER A 131 -17.46 -16.74 -2.35
CA SER A 131 -18.36 -17.52 -3.22
C SER A 131 -18.98 -16.74 -4.38
N ARG A 132 -18.43 -15.59 -4.74
CA ARG A 132 -18.84 -14.79 -5.91
C ARG A 132 -17.70 -14.75 -6.92
N ALA A 133 -18.00 -14.97 -8.18
CA ALA A 133 -17.07 -14.75 -9.28
C ALA A 133 -17.02 -13.24 -9.59
N ILE A 134 -15.84 -12.66 -9.47
CA ILE A 134 -15.61 -11.22 -9.68
C ILE A 134 -14.54 -11.05 -10.75
N SER A 135 -14.85 -10.30 -11.79
CA SER A 135 -13.89 -9.91 -12.83
C SER A 135 -12.85 -8.98 -12.24
N SER A 136 -11.61 -9.19 -12.58
CA SER A 136 -10.47 -8.43 -12.07
C SER A 136 -9.35 -8.35 -13.09
N THR A 137 -8.62 -7.26 -13.04
CA THR A 137 -7.38 -7.08 -13.79
C THR A 137 -6.18 -7.28 -12.87
N ARG A 138 -5.25 -8.13 -13.31
CA ARG A 138 -3.99 -8.38 -12.60
C ARG A 138 -2.95 -7.34 -12.99
N PHE A 139 -2.26 -6.80 -11.98
CA PHE A 139 -1.12 -5.91 -12.13
C PHE A 139 0.11 -6.49 -11.44
N PHE A 140 1.24 -6.45 -12.13
CA PHE A 140 2.55 -6.55 -11.52
C PHE A 140 2.99 -5.17 -11.05
N ILE A 141 3.35 -5.05 -9.76
CA ILE A 141 3.88 -3.81 -9.19
C ILE A 141 5.40 -3.96 -9.13
N ASP A 142 6.06 -3.46 -10.17
CA ASP A 142 7.53 -3.46 -10.21
C ASP A 142 8.09 -2.42 -9.26
N ARG A 143 8.91 -2.87 -8.33
CA ARG A 143 9.56 -2.04 -7.32
C ARG A 143 11.08 -2.13 -7.41
N ASN A 144 11.61 -2.66 -8.50
CA ASN A 144 13.02 -3.02 -8.62
C ASN A 144 13.51 -3.81 -7.39
N SER A 145 12.82 -4.91 -7.08
CA SER A 145 13.02 -5.74 -5.89
C SER A 145 13.03 -7.21 -6.25
N SER A 146 13.83 -8.01 -5.53
CA SER A 146 13.77 -9.47 -5.62
C SER A 146 12.45 -10.07 -5.13
N ARG A 147 11.60 -9.27 -4.52
CA ARG A 147 10.25 -9.66 -4.12
C ARG A 147 9.25 -9.08 -5.10
N GLU A 148 8.63 -9.95 -5.88
CA GLU A 148 7.56 -9.62 -6.81
C GLU A 148 6.27 -9.35 -6.04
N LEU A 149 5.48 -8.37 -6.49
CA LEU A 149 4.23 -7.97 -5.87
C LEU A 149 3.14 -7.90 -6.94
N TYR A 150 2.08 -8.65 -6.74
CA TYR A 150 0.94 -8.71 -7.64
C TYR A 150 -0.33 -8.26 -6.94
N TYR A 151 -1.13 -7.48 -7.64
CA TYR A 151 -2.45 -7.03 -7.24
C TYR A 151 -3.50 -7.47 -8.25
N TRP A 152 -4.64 -7.88 -7.77
CA TRP A 152 -5.86 -8.09 -8.56
C TRP A 152 -6.87 -7.04 -8.15
N PHE A 153 -7.12 -6.09 -9.02
CA PHE A 153 -8.13 -5.06 -8.80
C PHE A 153 -9.43 -5.45 -9.47
N ALA A 154 -10.57 -5.28 -8.78
CA ALA A 154 -11.88 -5.47 -9.40
C ALA A 154 -12.05 -4.50 -10.57
N ASP A 155 -12.63 -4.97 -11.67
CA ASP A 155 -12.86 -4.14 -12.86
C ASP A 155 -13.96 -3.11 -12.61
N ASP A 156 -14.88 -3.41 -11.71
CA ASP A 156 -15.87 -2.53 -11.12
C ASP A 156 -15.55 -2.22 -9.65
N SER A 157 -16.53 -1.75 -8.88
CA SER A 157 -16.40 -1.58 -7.41
C SER A 157 -15.22 -0.69 -7.00
N ALA A 158 -14.99 0.40 -7.75
CA ALA A 158 -13.93 1.38 -7.50
C ALA A 158 -12.52 0.75 -7.48
N HIS A 159 -12.27 -0.24 -8.34
CA HIS A 159 -10.99 -0.96 -8.43
C HIS A 159 -10.48 -1.47 -7.08
N LEU A 160 -11.39 -2.08 -6.30
CA LEU A 160 -11.04 -2.62 -5.00
C LEU A 160 -10.03 -3.75 -5.16
N PRO A 161 -8.94 -3.81 -4.36
CA PRO A 161 -8.00 -4.93 -4.41
C PRO A 161 -8.67 -6.19 -3.84
N LEU A 162 -8.84 -7.19 -4.69
CA LEU A 162 -9.45 -8.48 -4.35
C LEU A 162 -8.41 -9.44 -3.78
N GLN A 163 -7.21 -9.40 -4.32
CA GLN A 163 -6.09 -10.22 -3.89
C GLN A 163 -4.77 -9.46 -4.05
N ILE A 164 -3.87 -9.70 -3.11
CA ILE A 164 -2.47 -9.25 -3.16
C ILE A 164 -1.60 -10.47 -2.93
N ARG A 165 -0.58 -10.67 -3.77
CA ARG A 165 0.35 -11.78 -3.63
C ARG A 165 1.79 -11.29 -3.70
N GLN A 166 2.60 -11.74 -2.77
CA GLN A 166 4.04 -11.48 -2.78
C GLN A 166 4.80 -12.78 -3.03
N LEU A 167 5.73 -12.76 -3.99
CA LEU A 167 6.64 -13.85 -4.29
C LEU A 167 8.09 -13.44 -4.02
N HIS A 168 8.96 -14.43 -3.87
CA HIS A 168 10.41 -14.30 -3.91
C HIS A 168 10.99 -15.48 -4.69
N GLY A 169 11.43 -15.21 -5.90
CA GLY A 169 11.61 -16.26 -6.91
C GLY A 169 10.28 -16.97 -7.15
N GLN A 170 10.29 -18.29 -7.23
CA GLN A 170 9.06 -19.09 -7.46
C GLN A 170 8.23 -19.35 -6.18
N LYS A 171 8.65 -18.82 -5.01
CA LYS A 171 7.99 -19.11 -3.72
C LYS A 171 7.05 -17.97 -3.30
N THR A 172 5.78 -18.29 -3.13
CA THR A 172 4.83 -17.39 -2.49
C THR A 172 5.25 -17.13 -1.04
N LYS A 173 5.41 -15.85 -0.68
CA LYS A 173 5.73 -15.40 0.68
C LYS A 173 4.49 -15.03 1.47
N GLY A 174 3.47 -14.56 0.78
CA GLY A 174 2.19 -14.21 1.37
C GLY A 174 1.13 -13.98 0.32
N THR A 175 -0.11 -14.25 0.68
CA THR A 175 -1.30 -13.90 -0.09
C THR A 175 -2.30 -13.28 0.89
N VAL A 176 -2.82 -12.12 0.52
CA VAL A 176 -3.96 -11.47 1.16
C VAL A 176 -5.12 -11.58 0.19
N THR A 177 -6.27 -12.05 0.66
CA THR A 177 -7.48 -12.13 -0.16
C THR A 177 -8.60 -11.40 0.56
N LEU A 178 -9.33 -10.58 -0.16
CA LEU A 178 -10.48 -9.87 0.35
C LEU A 178 -11.55 -10.89 0.79
N THR A 179 -12.06 -10.75 2.00
CA THR A 179 -13.13 -11.61 2.51
C THR A 179 -14.47 -10.88 2.63
N ARG A 180 -14.41 -9.56 2.80
CA ARG A 180 -15.60 -8.71 2.94
C ARG A 180 -15.28 -7.25 2.63
N SER A 181 -16.19 -6.58 1.95
CA SER A 181 -16.15 -5.13 1.74
C SER A 181 -17.55 -4.57 1.66
N THR A 182 -17.75 -3.35 2.13
CA THR A 182 -18.99 -2.59 1.92
C THR A 182 -19.10 -2.01 0.50
N LEU A 183 -18.03 -2.10 -0.29
CA LEU A 183 -18.00 -1.67 -1.70
C LEU A 183 -18.34 -2.81 -2.68
N LEU A 184 -18.41 -4.05 -2.21
CA LEU A 184 -18.88 -5.21 -2.98
C LEU A 184 -20.33 -5.46 -2.62
N ASN A 185 -21.25 -4.95 -3.38
CA ASN A 185 -22.71 -5.23 -3.28
C ASN A 185 -23.10 -6.47 -4.04
#